data_18032d70663fde0c63f2eb3913dc653e
#
_entry.id   18032d70663fde0c63f2eb3913dc653e
#
_cell.length_a   1.000
_cell.length_b   1.000
_cell.length_c   1.000
_cell.angle_alpha   90.00
_cell.angle_beta   90.00
_cell.angle_gamma   90.00
#
_symmetry.space_group_name_H-M   'P 1'
#
loop_
_entity.id
_entity.type
_entity.pdbx_description
1 polymer ?
#
loop_
_entity_poly.entity_id
_entity_poly.type
_entity_poly.pdbx_seq_one_letter_code
_entity_poly.pdbx_strand_id
1 'polypeptide(L)'
;MTRRISMTLVKWAVLIVVAVVLAGAALSCDSFTPSEAPDFTLSTMTGANITLSELRGMPVVLNFWSTSCSACRGQLPYFEDVALQSDEVVVLTINVGDSNSTLVSFFNGYEPVMVVALDTDGATFVDYSQNFGNSRGYVPFMLFLNGDGIVQQIRIGAFGSETELWNTLHDLLGVTIPSTS
;
A
#
# COMPACT_ATOMS: atom_id res chain seq x y z
N MET A 1 -46.44 -49.45 10.57
CA MET A 1 -45.46 -49.73 9.48
C MET A 1 -44.24 -48.86 9.67
N THR A 2 -43.25 -49.31 10.37
CA THR A 2 -42.00 -48.58 10.63
C THR A 2 -40.99 -48.93 9.50
N ARG A 3 -40.77 -48.02 8.59
CA ARG A 3 -39.77 -48.17 7.52
C ARG A 3 -38.36 -48.14 8.15
N ARG A 4 -37.69 -49.28 8.17
CA ARG A 4 -36.25 -49.34 8.53
C ARG A 4 -35.45 -48.62 7.43
N ILE A 5 -34.98 -47.42 7.75
CA ILE A 5 -34.03 -46.73 6.87
C ILE A 5 -32.72 -47.54 6.86
N SER A 6 -32.32 -48.00 5.68
CA SER A 6 -31.09 -48.81 5.52
C SER A 6 -29.88 -48.00 6.00
N MET A 7 -29.07 -48.56 6.90
CA MET A 7 -27.81 -47.94 7.40
C MET A 7 -26.85 -47.54 6.30
N THR A 8 -26.99 -48.15 5.11
CA THR A 8 -26.21 -47.79 3.94
C THR A 8 -26.60 -46.40 3.37
N LEU A 9 -27.88 -46.06 3.32
CA LEU A 9 -28.37 -44.76 2.84
C LEU A 9 -27.92 -43.63 3.78
N VAL A 10 -27.90 -43.88 5.10
CA VAL A 10 -27.43 -42.90 6.10
C VAL A 10 -25.92 -42.65 5.95
N LYS A 11 -25.12 -43.70 5.69
CA LYS A 11 -23.66 -43.56 5.45
C LYS A 11 -23.35 -42.74 4.21
N TRP A 12 -24.09 -42.98 3.11
CA TRP A 12 -23.91 -42.19 1.87
C TRP A 12 -24.33 -40.72 2.04
N ALA A 13 -25.44 -40.47 2.76
CA ALA A 13 -25.89 -39.12 3.04
C ALA A 13 -24.87 -38.35 3.88
N VAL A 14 -24.26 -38.97 4.91
CA VAL A 14 -23.21 -38.35 5.74
C VAL A 14 -21.94 -38.07 4.91
N LEU A 15 -21.52 -38.97 4.04
CA LEU A 15 -20.35 -38.76 3.18
C LEU A 15 -20.56 -37.61 2.20
N ILE A 16 -21.76 -37.45 1.63
CA ILE A 16 -22.08 -36.34 0.74
C ILE A 16 -22.07 -35.02 1.48
N VAL A 17 -22.64 -34.96 2.70
CA VAL A 17 -22.64 -33.75 3.51
C VAL A 17 -21.21 -33.34 3.92
N VAL A 18 -20.37 -34.31 4.33
CA VAL A 18 -18.96 -34.05 4.64
C VAL A 18 -18.18 -33.57 3.42
N ALA A 19 -18.41 -34.15 2.24
CA ALA A 19 -17.77 -33.72 1.00
C ALA A 19 -18.18 -32.30 0.60
N VAL A 20 -19.44 -31.91 0.79
CA VAL A 20 -19.95 -30.56 0.50
C VAL A 20 -19.38 -29.53 1.49
N VAL A 21 -19.25 -29.89 2.77
CA VAL A 21 -18.66 -29.03 3.79
C VAL A 21 -17.15 -28.81 3.55
N LEU A 22 -16.44 -29.87 3.13
CA LEU A 22 -15.00 -29.76 2.79
C LEU A 22 -14.77 -28.99 1.50
N ALA A 23 -15.66 -29.08 0.52
CA ALA A 23 -15.58 -28.28 -0.71
C ALA A 23 -15.91 -26.81 -0.49
N GLY A 24 -16.76 -26.47 0.50
CA GLY A 24 -17.11 -25.08 0.85
C GLY A 24 -16.05 -24.34 1.64
N ALA A 25 -15.08 -25.03 2.28
CA ALA A 25 -14.03 -24.40 3.07
C ALA A 25 -12.83 -23.89 2.27
N ALA A 26 -12.80 -24.10 0.95
CA ALA A 26 -11.65 -23.75 0.09
C ALA A 26 -11.77 -22.39 -0.63
N LEU A 27 -12.78 -21.55 -0.33
CA LEU A 27 -13.10 -20.37 -1.13
C LEU A 27 -13.14 -19.05 -0.35
N SER A 28 -12.27 -18.88 0.66
CA SER A 28 -12.10 -17.58 1.33
C SER A 28 -10.61 -17.24 1.47
N CYS A 29 -9.90 -17.19 0.35
CA CYS A 29 -8.76 -16.29 0.26
C CYS A 29 -9.33 -14.96 -0.27
N ASP A 30 -9.39 -13.93 0.56
CA ASP A 30 -9.47 -12.55 0.10
C ASP A 30 -8.15 -12.25 -0.63
N SER A 31 -8.08 -12.68 -1.88
CA SER A 31 -6.96 -12.38 -2.76
C SER A 31 -7.13 -10.94 -3.21
N PHE A 32 -6.25 -10.04 -2.74
CA PHE A 32 -6.11 -8.72 -3.33
C PHE A 32 -6.00 -8.89 -4.86
N THR A 33 -6.94 -8.31 -5.60
CA THR A 33 -6.88 -8.32 -7.06
C THR A 33 -6.09 -7.08 -7.48
N PRO A 34 -4.92 -7.25 -8.11
CA PRO A 34 -4.16 -6.11 -8.62
C PRO A 34 -5.02 -5.25 -9.53
N SER A 35 -5.07 -3.95 -9.26
CA SER A 35 -5.82 -2.98 -10.05
C SER A 35 -4.96 -1.75 -10.32
N GLU A 36 -5.27 -1.03 -11.39
CA GLU A 36 -4.59 0.22 -11.71
C GLU A 36 -4.88 1.27 -10.64
N ALA A 37 -3.82 1.99 -10.22
CA ALA A 37 -3.95 3.10 -9.29
C ALA A 37 -4.66 4.27 -9.98
N PRO A 38 -5.67 4.91 -9.37
CA PRO A 38 -6.29 6.13 -9.89
C PRO A 38 -5.24 7.22 -10.16
N ASP A 39 -5.36 7.89 -11.30
CA ASP A 39 -4.44 8.98 -11.63
C ASP A 39 -4.75 10.23 -10.82
N PHE A 40 -3.73 11.00 -10.51
CA PHE A 40 -3.85 12.30 -9.84
C PHE A 40 -2.74 13.24 -10.30
N THR A 41 -2.95 14.53 -10.10
CA THR A 41 -1.91 15.57 -10.21
C THR A 41 -1.90 16.39 -8.93
N LEU A 42 -0.77 16.42 -8.23
CA LEU A 42 -0.58 17.17 -7.00
C LEU A 42 0.61 18.13 -7.12
N SER A 43 0.57 19.24 -6.41
CA SER A 43 1.72 20.11 -6.24
C SER A 43 2.70 19.48 -5.24
N THR A 44 4.00 19.66 -5.46
CA THR A 44 5.04 19.22 -4.53
C THR A 44 5.49 20.36 -3.60
N MET A 45 6.26 20.04 -2.57
CA MET A 45 6.89 21.05 -1.69
C MET A 45 7.74 22.06 -2.46
N THR A 46 8.36 21.66 -3.57
CA THR A 46 9.20 22.55 -4.43
C THR A 46 8.37 23.46 -5.34
N GLY A 47 7.05 23.28 -5.37
CA GLY A 47 6.12 24.02 -6.23
C GLY A 47 5.95 23.46 -7.63
N ALA A 48 6.63 22.36 -7.97
CA ALA A 48 6.37 21.63 -9.21
C ALA A 48 5.08 20.79 -9.07
N ASN A 49 4.50 20.37 -10.19
CA ASN A 49 3.44 19.38 -10.20
C ASN A 49 4.01 17.99 -10.45
N ILE A 50 3.36 16.97 -9.88
CA ILE A 50 3.62 15.57 -10.16
C ILE A 50 2.32 14.87 -10.53
N THR A 51 2.32 14.15 -11.64
CA THR A 51 1.19 13.35 -12.12
C THR A 51 1.58 11.87 -12.05
N LEU A 52 0.75 11.03 -11.43
CA LEU A 52 1.10 9.62 -11.23
C LEU A 52 1.30 8.89 -12.57
N SER A 53 0.47 9.17 -13.58
CA SER A 53 0.60 8.53 -14.91
C SER A 53 1.90 8.89 -15.63
N GLU A 54 2.54 10.01 -15.31
CA GLU A 54 3.84 10.42 -15.89
C GLU A 54 5.02 9.60 -15.31
N LEU A 55 4.81 8.83 -14.24
CA LEU A 55 5.80 7.95 -13.64
C LEU A 55 5.80 6.54 -14.24
N ARG A 56 4.98 6.27 -15.26
CA ARG A 56 4.95 4.97 -15.94
C ARG A 56 6.34 4.59 -16.48
N GLY A 57 6.68 3.31 -16.37
CA GLY A 57 8.00 2.77 -16.67
C GLY A 57 8.87 2.56 -15.44
N MET A 58 8.53 3.20 -14.31
CA MET A 58 9.23 3.04 -13.04
C MET A 58 8.28 2.48 -11.97
N PRO A 59 8.71 1.54 -11.12
CA PRO A 59 8.00 1.21 -9.89
C PRO A 59 7.83 2.45 -9.00
N VAL A 60 6.71 2.51 -8.28
CA VAL A 60 6.41 3.64 -7.39
C VAL A 60 5.96 3.12 -6.03
N VAL A 61 6.50 3.67 -4.95
CA VAL A 61 5.90 3.55 -3.63
C VAL A 61 5.17 4.84 -3.29
N LEU A 62 3.84 4.75 -3.13
CA LEU A 62 3.01 5.84 -2.60
C LEU A 62 2.93 5.69 -1.09
N ASN A 63 3.21 6.75 -0.34
CA ASN A 63 3.08 6.77 1.12
C ASN A 63 2.25 7.98 1.56
N PHE A 64 1.00 7.75 1.96
CA PHE A 64 0.13 8.78 2.54
C PHE A 64 0.45 8.96 4.02
N TRP A 65 0.69 10.21 4.43
CA TRP A 65 1.12 10.55 5.78
C TRP A 65 0.69 11.96 6.21
N SER A 66 0.83 12.29 7.50
CA SER A 66 0.65 13.66 7.99
C SER A 66 1.68 14.01 9.05
N THR A 67 1.93 15.30 9.28
CA THR A 67 2.88 15.76 10.28
C THR A 67 2.45 15.46 11.72
N SER A 68 1.15 15.30 11.96
CA SER A 68 0.58 14.94 13.27
C SER A 68 0.71 13.45 13.60
N CYS A 69 0.98 12.59 12.61
CA CYS A 69 1.08 11.14 12.76
C CYS A 69 2.48 10.74 13.25
N SER A 70 2.61 10.31 14.49
CA SER A 70 3.91 9.91 15.06
C SER A 70 4.53 8.70 14.38
N ALA A 71 3.73 7.69 14.05
CA ALA A 71 4.17 6.49 13.33
C ALA A 71 4.66 6.83 11.91
N CYS A 72 3.99 7.78 11.23
CA CYS A 72 4.41 8.27 9.92
C CYS A 72 5.79 8.92 9.99
N ARG A 73 5.98 9.83 10.97
CA ARG A 73 7.25 10.53 11.16
C ARG A 73 8.41 9.57 11.42
N GLY A 74 8.16 8.49 12.17
CA GLY A 74 9.18 7.50 12.50
C GLY A 74 9.71 6.72 11.29
N GLN A 75 8.93 6.56 10.23
CA GLN A 75 9.34 5.83 9.03
C GLN A 75 9.79 6.72 7.87
N LEU A 76 9.56 8.04 7.90
CA LEU A 76 10.01 8.94 6.82
C LEU A 76 11.51 8.81 6.51
N PRO A 77 12.42 8.66 7.49
CA PRO A 77 13.83 8.43 7.21
C PRO A 77 14.10 7.19 6.34
N TYR A 78 13.30 6.12 6.48
CA TYR A 78 13.47 4.91 5.65
C TYR A 78 13.16 5.17 4.18
N PHE A 79 12.13 5.99 3.89
CA PHE A 79 11.80 6.40 2.53
C PHE A 79 12.82 7.35 1.94
N GLU A 80 13.37 8.24 2.77
CA GLU A 80 14.46 9.13 2.36
C GLU A 80 15.71 8.32 1.99
N ASP A 81 16.08 7.32 2.80
CA ASP A 81 17.21 6.44 2.52
C ASP A 81 17.00 5.64 1.22
N VAL A 82 15.79 5.16 0.96
CA VAL A 82 15.47 4.51 -0.33
C VAL A 82 15.66 5.48 -1.50
N ALA A 83 15.15 6.70 -1.39
CA ALA A 83 15.29 7.72 -2.43
C ALA A 83 16.76 8.13 -2.67
N LEU A 84 17.58 8.09 -1.63
CA LEU A 84 19.01 8.41 -1.72
C LEU A 84 19.85 7.27 -2.33
N GLN A 85 19.43 6.02 -2.11
CA GLN A 85 20.25 4.83 -2.42
C GLN A 85 19.80 4.09 -3.68
N SER A 86 18.63 4.38 -4.24
CA SER A 86 18.10 3.69 -5.41
C SER A 86 17.43 4.64 -6.38
N ASP A 87 17.75 4.48 -7.66
CA ASP A 87 17.06 5.08 -8.80
C ASP A 87 16.10 4.09 -9.51
N GLU A 88 15.94 2.89 -8.94
CA GLU A 88 15.07 1.84 -9.49
C GLU A 88 13.60 1.98 -9.06
N VAL A 89 13.29 2.88 -8.13
CA VAL A 89 11.94 3.12 -7.60
C VAL A 89 11.72 4.60 -7.30
N VAL A 90 10.54 5.11 -7.66
CA VAL A 90 10.13 6.46 -7.26
C VAL A 90 9.51 6.41 -5.86
N VAL A 91 10.09 7.15 -4.93
CA VAL A 91 9.53 7.34 -3.59
C VAL A 91 8.67 8.60 -3.60
N LEU A 92 7.35 8.42 -3.68
CA LEU A 92 6.37 9.49 -3.69
C LEU A 92 5.59 9.50 -2.37
N THR A 93 5.92 10.43 -1.50
CA THR A 93 5.20 10.62 -0.25
C THR A 93 4.15 11.72 -0.42
N ILE A 94 2.91 11.42 -0.03
CA ILE A 94 1.76 12.31 -0.18
C ILE A 94 1.34 12.78 1.20
N ASN A 95 1.58 14.04 1.49
CA ASN A 95 1.17 14.62 2.77
C ASN A 95 -0.30 15.03 2.71
N VAL A 96 -1.07 14.58 3.70
CA VAL A 96 -2.52 14.74 3.77
C VAL A 96 -2.87 15.85 4.75
N GLY A 97 -3.49 16.91 4.26
CA GLY A 97 -4.13 17.96 5.04
C GLY A 97 -3.20 19.07 5.57
N ASP A 98 -1.88 18.94 5.44
CA ASP A 98 -0.96 20.00 5.86
C ASP A 98 -0.71 21.01 4.71
N SER A 99 -0.41 22.27 5.05
CA SER A 99 0.02 23.26 4.06
C SER A 99 1.51 23.15 3.74
N ASN A 100 1.93 23.71 2.60
CA ASN A 100 3.36 23.78 2.25
C ASN A 100 4.19 24.48 3.35
N SER A 101 3.69 25.55 3.93
CA SER A 101 4.39 26.25 5.04
C SER A 101 4.54 25.36 6.28
N THR A 102 3.57 24.50 6.56
CA THR A 102 3.67 23.51 7.64
C THR A 102 4.78 22.50 7.34
N LEU A 103 4.88 22.01 6.10
CA LEU A 103 5.92 21.05 5.71
C LEU A 103 7.31 21.67 5.71
N VAL A 104 7.47 22.90 5.21
CA VAL A 104 8.75 23.64 5.28
C VAL A 104 9.21 23.78 6.72
N SER A 105 8.29 24.09 7.63
CA SER A 105 8.59 24.18 9.08
C SER A 105 8.91 22.80 9.67
N PHE A 106 8.18 21.75 9.25
CA PHE A 106 8.38 20.38 9.71
C PHE A 106 9.78 19.84 9.33
N PHE A 107 10.20 20.06 8.10
CA PHE A 107 11.52 19.67 7.61
C PHE A 107 12.64 20.65 8.06
N ASN A 108 12.29 21.75 8.74
CA ASN A 108 13.23 22.74 9.25
C ASN A 108 14.21 23.26 8.17
N GLY A 109 13.70 23.51 6.97
CA GLY A 109 14.48 23.97 5.82
C GLY A 109 15.31 22.87 5.10
N TYR A 110 15.23 21.63 5.54
CA TYR A 110 15.75 20.49 4.79
C TYR A 110 14.84 20.21 3.59
N GLU A 111 15.42 19.99 2.43
CA GLU A 111 14.73 19.58 1.22
C GLU A 111 14.93 18.08 1.00
N PRO A 112 13.89 17.25 1.21
CA PRO A 112 14.00 15.81 1.03
C PRO A 112 14.32 15.42 -0.41
N VAL A 113 15.07 14.34 -0.60
CA VAL A 113 15.30 13.71 -1.91
C VAL A 113 14.07 12.94 -2.36
N MET A 114 13.37 12.28 -1.43
CA MET A 114 12.05 11.69 -1.73
C MET A 114 11.06 12.78 -2.15
N VAL A 115 10.21 12.50 -3.12
CA VAL A 115 9.21 13.46 -3.57
C VAL A 115 8.13 13.62 -2.49
N VAL A 116 7.86 14.87 -2.08
CA VAL A 116 6.79 15.22 -1.14
C VAL A 116 5.70 15.99 -1.87
N ALA A 117 4.59 15.33 -2.16
CA ALA A 117 3.39 15.93 -2.75
C ALA A 117 2.39 16.37 -1.65
N LEU A 118 1.56 17.35 -1.98
CA LEU A 118 0.60 17.98 -1.06
C LEU A 118 -0.84 17.64 -1.48
N ASP A 119 -1.51 16.84 -0.68
CA ASP A 119 -2.94 16.57 -0.77
C ASP A 119 -3.65 17.41 0.32
N THR A 120 -3.66 18.73 0.12
CA THR A 120 -4.04 19.71 1.16
C THR A 120 -5.52 19.58 1.57
N ASP A 121 -6.40 19.21 0.66
CA ASP A 121 -7.83 18.98 0.91
C ASP A 121 -8.16 17.52 1.25
N GLY A 122 -7.18 16.62 1.13
CA GLY A 122 -7.32 15.19 1.41
C GLY A 122 -8.12 14.42 0.35
N ALA A 123 -8.40 15.01 -0.80
CA ALA A 123 -9.25 14.39 -1.81
C ALA A 123 -8.63 13.13 -2.42
N THR A 124 -7.33 13.17 -2.73
CA THR A 124 -6.58 12.01 -3.24
C THR A 124 -6.53 10.89 -2.20
N PHE A 125 -6.27 11.23 -0.95
CA PHE A 125 -6.25 10.24 0.13
C PHE A 125 -7.61 9.57 0.34
N VAL A 126 -8.71 10.33 0.27
CA VAL A 126 -10.06 9.80 0.39
C VAL A 126 -10.36 8.83 -0.76
N ASP A 127 -10.05 9.20 -2.01
CA ASP A 127 -10.25 8.35 -3.17
C ASP A 127 -9.48 7.03 -3.05
N TYR A 128 -8.19 7.10 -2.74
CA TYR A 128 -7.35 5.91 -2.52
C TYR A 128 -7.82 5.05 -1.34
N SER A 129 -8.23 5.67 -0.25
CA SER A 129 -8.75 4.97 0.93
C SER A 129 -10.01 4.17 0.63
N GLN A 130 -10.91 4.71 -0.20
CA GLN A 130 -12.15 4.05 -0.62
C GLN A 130 -11.86 2.90 -1.60
N ASN A 131 -10.98 3.11 -2.58
CA ASN A 131 -10.68 2.12 -3.60
C ASN A 131 -9.83 0.95 -3.08
N PHE A 132 -8.99 1.19 -2.05
CA PHE A 132 -8.01 0.21 -1.57
C PHE A 132 -8.20 -0.21 -0.11
N GLY A 133 -9.43 -0.20 0.38
CA GLY A 133 -9.81 -0.85 1.63
C GLY A 133 -9.37 -0.17 2.92
N ASN A 134 -8.90 1.09 2.86
CA ASN A 134 -8.58 1.89 4.05
C ASN A 134 -9.80 2.70 4.53
N SER A 135 -10.94 2.06 4.67
CA SER A 135 -12.23 2.70 4.98
C SER A 135 -12.26 3.55 6.26
N ARG A 136 -11.29 3.36 7.16
CA ARG A 136 -11.15 4.14 8.39
C ARG A 136 -10.23 5.36 8.23
N GLY A 137 -9.60 5.55 7.06
CA GLY A 137 -8.72 6.67 6.79
C GLY A 137 -7.46 6.70 7.67
N TYR A 138 -6.85 5.55 7.94
CA TYR A 138 -5.62 5.49 8.70
C TYR A 138 -4.40 5.93 7.88
N VAL A 139 -3.47 6.61 8.55
CA VAL A 139 -2.11 6.85 8.06
C VAL A 139 -1.11 6.28 9.07
N PRO A 140 0.08 5.80 8.66
CA PRO A 140 0.56 5.75 7.28
C PRO A 140 -0.19 4.69 6.45
N PHE A 141 -0.44 5.02 5.20
CA PHE A 141 -1.11 4.16 4.23
C PHE A 141 -0.27 4.12 2.95
N MET A 142 0.15 2.93 2.54
CA MET A 142 1.09 2.76 1.44
C MET A 142 0.55 1.83 0.39
N LEU A 143 0.89 2.14 -0.88
CA LEU A 143 0.63 1.32 -2.04
C LEU A 143 1.95 1.12 -2.80
N PHE A 144 2.19 -0.10 -3.26
CA PHE A 144 3.36 -0.48 -4.05
C PHE A 144 2.90 -0.75 -5.47
N LEU A 145 3.37 0.06 -6.41
CA LEU A 145 2.97 0.01 -7.81
C LEU A 145 4.14 -0.49 -8.66
N ASN A 146 3.84 -1.40 -9.60
CA ASN A 146 4.82 -1.74 -10.64
C ASN A 146 4.94 -0.63 -11.69
N GLY A 147 5.84 -0.79 -12.67
CA GLY A 147 6.06 0.19 -13.73
C GLY A 147 4.84 0.48 -14.62
N ASP A 148 3.85 -0.41 -14.64
CA ASP A 148 2.58 -0.19 -15.35
C ASP A 148 1.56 0.57 -14.48
N GLY A 149 1.90 0.90 -13.22
CA GLY A 149 1.03 1.58 -12.26
C GLY A 149 -0.04 0.67 -11.67
N ILE A 150 0.17 -0.63 -11.74
CA ILE A 150 -0.71 -1.61 -11.12
C ILE A 150 -0.28 -1.81 -9.67
N VAL A 151 -1.22 -1.66 -8.75
CA VAL A 151 -0.98 -1.88 -7.32
C VAL A 151 -0.69 -3.37 -7.07
N GLN A 152 0.48 -3.66 -6.54
CA GLN A 152 0.93 -5.02 -6.20
C GLN A 152 0.59 -5.37 -4.76
N GLN A 153 0.67 -4.39 -3.87
CA GLN A 153 0.38 -4.55 -2.45
C GLN A 153 -0.07 -3.25 -1.81
N ILE A 154 -0.83 -3.39 -0.73
CA ILE A 154 -1.28 -2.31 0.13
C ILE A 154 -0.76 -2.58 1.55
N ARG A 155 -0.36 -1.51 2.25
CA ARG A 155 0.00 -1.59 3.66
C ARG A 155 -0.66 -0.45 4.44
N ILE A 156 -1.32 -0.78 5.53
CA ILE A 156 -1.83 0.16 6.52
C ILE A 156 -0.98 -0.01 7.79
N GLY A 157 -0.40 1.08 8.29
CA GLY A 157 0.53 1.07 9.42
C GLY A 157 2.00 1.15 9.00
N ALA A 158 2.85 1.60 9.90
CA ALA A 158 4.26 1.85 9.65
C ALA A 158 5.08 0.57 9.47
N PHE A 159 6.22 0.69 8.79
CA PHE A 159 7.30 -0.31 8.82
C PHE A 159 7.99 -0.28 10.19
N GLY A 160 8.36 -1.46 10.67
CA GLY A 160 9.10 -1.61 11.92
C GLY A 160 10.59 -1.29 11.77
N SER A 161 11.12 -1.36 10.55
CA SER A 161 12.51 -1.06 10.23
C SER A 161 12.69 -0.71 8.75
N GLU A 162 13.80 -0.06 8.44
CA GLU A 162 14.25 0.20 7.07
C GLU A 162 14.45 -1.10 6.28
N THR A 163 15.07 -2.10 6.91
CA THR A 163 15.28 -3.43 6.30
C THR A 163 13.96 -4.07 5.86
N GLU A 164 12.88 -3.90 6.63
CA GLU A 164 11.55 -4.40 6.25
C GLU A 164 11.04 -3.71 4.99
N LEU A 165 11.25 -2.40 4.86
CA LEU A 165 10.90 -1.64 3.66
C LEU A 165 11.70 -2.13 2.45
N TRP A 166 13.02 -2.24 2.56
CA TRP A 166 13.89 -2.73 1.49
C TRP A 166 13.51 -4.13 1.01
N ASN A 167 13.27 -5.07 1.93
CA ASN A 167 12.82 -6.41 1.59
C ASN A 167 11.47 -6.38 0.86
N THR A 168 10.54 -5.52 1.30
CA THR A 168 9.24 -5.36 0.65
C THR A 168 9.39 -4.83 -0.79
N LEU A 169 10.23 -3.82 -1.01
CA LEU A 169 10.50 -3.27 -2.35
C LEU A 169 11.17 -4.30 -3.26
N HIS A 170 12.12 -5.06 -2.72
CA HIS A 170 12.78 -6.14 -3.46
C HIS A 170 11.78 -7.22 -3.88
N ASP A 171 11.00 -7.73 -2.93
CA ASP A 171 10.09 -8.86 -3.16
C ASP A 171 8.93 -8.52 -4.10
N LEU A 172 8.42 -7.27 -4.03
CA LEU A 172 7.26 -6.85 -4.80
C LEU A 172 7.61 -6.19 -6.14
N LEU A 173 8.69 -5.43 -6.18
CA LEU A 173 9.02 -4.53 -7.28
C LEU A 173 10.36 -4.84 -7.94
N GLY A 174 11.12 -5.80 -7.39
CA GLY A 174 12.43 -6.21 -7.91
C GLY A 174 13.55 -5.19 -7.68
N VAL A 175 13.33 -4.22 -6.77
CA VAL A 175 14.33 -3.19 -6.44
C VAL A 175 15.55 -3.83 -5.79
N THR A 176 16.75 -3.45 -6.21
CA THR A 176 18.01 -3.98 -5.67
C THR A 176 18.26 -3.46 -4.25
N ILE A 177 18.49 -4.36 -3.30
CA ILE A 177 18.86 -3.99 -1.93
C ILE A 177 20.32 -3.54 -1.94
N PRO A 178 20.64 -2.30 -1.49
CA PRO A 178 22.01 -1.83 -1.42
C PRO A 178 22.87 -2.73 -0.54
N SER A 179 24.08 -3.05 -0.97
CA SER A 179 25.03 -3.77 -0.13
C SER A 179 25.47 -2.85 1.00
N THR A 180 25.19 -3.23 2.26
CA THR A 180 25.76 -2.54 3.43
C THR A 180 27.27 -2.68 3.38
N SER A 181 27.96 -1.57 3.12
CA SER A 181 29.42 -1.47 3.19
C SER A 181 29.91 -1.30 4.63
#